data_8fcc9d0066f333e1a9190b009d5dad4b
#
_entry.id   8fcc9d0066f333e1a9190b009d5dad4b
#
_cell.length_a   1.000
_cell.length_b   1.000
_cell.length_c   1.000
_cell.angle_alpha   90.00
_cell.angle_beta   90.00
_cell.angle_gamma   90.00
#
_symmetry.space_group_name_H-M   'P 1'
#
loop_
_entity.id
_entity.type
_entity.pdbx_description
1 polymer ?
#
loop_
_entity_poly.entity_id
_entity_poly.type
_entity_poly.pdbx_seq_one_letter_code
_entity_poly.pdbx_strand_id
1 'polypeptide(L)'
;TATISNIMGTTPCIEPNYTNLFVKSNLGGDFTVLNPVLINDLKKEGLWSDEMIDQLKYFNGELADIEGIPDHLKAKHKTVFEVGYEAIIDAAARRQKWIDQSQSVNLFLAKPDMKSLSHMYRHAWHTGLKTTYYLRTRQASDIEKSTVAKSEKKTFTPEQAQACSIDAMMNGGECEACQ
;
A
#
# COMPACT_ATOMS: atom_id res chain seq x y z
N THR A 1 7.96 18.56 5.11
CA THR A 1 7.11 19.30 4.11
C THR A 1 5.81 18.57 3.76
N ALA A 2 5.30 17.73 4.67
CA ALA A 2 4.11 16.92 4.40
C ALA A 2 2.88 17.76 3.98
N THR A 3 2.64 18.89 4.64
CA THR A 3 1.52 19.78 4.30
C THR A 3 1.68 20.42 2.91
N ILE A 4 2.87 20.91 2.59
CA ILE A 4 3.15 21.51 1.28
C ILE A 4 3.02 20.48 0.17
N SER A 5 3.55 19.27 0.36
CA SER A 5 3.45 18.20 -0.62
C SER A 5 1.99 17.78 -0.89
N ASN A 6 1.17 17.71 0.16
CA ASN A 6 -0.27 17.44 0.01
C ASN A 6 -0.99 18.51 -0.81
N ILE A 7 -0.68 19.78 -0.56
CA ILE A 7 -1.27 20.91 -1.33
C ILE A 7 -0.86 20.84 -2.79
N MET A 8 0.41 20.52 -3.04
CA MET A 8 0.97 20.46 -4.40
C MET A 8 0.71 19.13 -5.13
N GLY A 9 0.09 18.15 -4.47
CA GLY A 9 -0.15 16.84 -5.05
C GLY A 9 1.12 16.04 -5.36
N THR A 10 2.18 16.23 -4.58
CA THR A 10 3.47 15.55 -4.74
C THR A 10 3.78 14.65 -3.55
N THR A 11 4.83 13.82 -3.67
CA THR A 11 5.30 13.00 -2.56
C THR A 11 6.05 13.85 -1.52
N PRO A 12 5.92 13.54 -0.21
CA PRO A 12 6.56 14.31 0.86
C PRO A 12 8.06 14.04 1.01
N CYS A 13 8.58 13.01 0.38
CA CYS A 13 9.97 12.56 0.47
C CYS A 13 10.45 11.99 -0.85
N ILE A 14 11.74 11.69 -0.94
CA ILE A 14 12.38 11.10 -2.13
C ILE A 14 12.50 9.57 -2.03
N GLU A 15 12.09 8.97 -0.94
CA GLU A 15 11.98 7.52 -0.81
C GLU A 15 10.83 6.99 -1.69
N PRO A 16 10.86 5.69 -2.05
CA PRO A 16 9.74 5.05 -2.73
C PRO A 16 8.44 5.15 -1.91
N ASN A 17 7.30 5.03 -2.56
CA ASN A 17 6.02 5.08 -1.88
C ASN A 17 5.89 3.96 -0.83
N TYR A 18 5.29 4.30 0.31
CA TYR A 18 5.00 3.33 1.36
C TYR A 18 4.07 2.22 0.86
N THR A 19 3.04 2.61 0.12
CA THR A 19 2.10 1.72 -0.58
C THR A 19 1.51 2.44 -1.79
N ASN A 20 1.04 1.69 -2.78
CA ASN A 20 0.33 2.25 -3.94
C ASN A 20 -1.17 2.44 -3.69
N LEU A 21 -1.70 1.87 -2.61
CA LEU A 21 -3.09 2.00 -2.20
C LEU A 21 -3.15 2.22 -0.69
N PHE A 22 -3.89 3.21 -0.23
CA PHE A 22 -4.13 3.47 1.18
C PHE A 22 -5.52 4.05 1.42
N VAL A 23 -6.01 3.87 2.63
CA VAL A 23 -7.26 4.48 3.08
C VAL A 23 -6.92 5.73 3.89
N LYS A 24 -7.49 6.87 3.51
CA LYS A 24 -7.38 8.12 4.22
C LYS A 24 -8.67 8.35 4.99
N SER A 25 -8.61 8.21 6.32
CA SER A 25 -9.73 8.50 7.21
C SER A 25 -9.72 9.95 7.66
N ASN A 26 -10.85 10.62 7.59
CA ASN A 26 -11.08 11.94 8.17
C ASN A 26 -12.51 12.05 8.72
N LEU A 27 -12.88 13.22 9.25
CA LEU A 27 -14.21 13.46 9.80
C LEU A 27 -15.35 13.29 8.77
N GLY A 28 -15.05 13.33 7.48
CA GLY A 28 -16.02 13.13 6.39
C GLY A 28 -16.13 11.67 5.93
N GLY A 29 -15.34 10.75 6.47
CA GLY A 29 -15.34 9.33 6.10
C GLY A 29 -13.99 8.79 5.65
N ASP A 30 -14.04 7.58 5.11
CA ASP A 30 -12.88 6.84 4.62
C ASP A 30 -12.79 6.96 3.09
N PHE A 31 -11.63 7.38 2.62
CA PHE A 31 -11.35 7.57 1.19
C PHE A 31 -10.21 6.66 0.76
N THR A 32 -10.48 5.75 -0.15
CA THR A 32 -9.43 4.93 -0.77
C THR A 32 -8.67 5.78 -1.79
N VAL A 33 -7.37 5.91 -1.58
CA VAL A 33 -6.48 6.66 -2.45
C VAL A 33 -5.52 5.69 -3.14
N LEU A 34 -5.52 5.73 -4.46
CA LEU A 34 -4.60 4.98 -5.31
C LEU A 34 -3.53 5.92 -5.87
N ASN A 35 -2.34 5.40 -6.09
CA ASN A 35 -1.26 6.13 -6.76
C ASN A 35 -1.70 6.55 -8.17
N PRO A 36 -1.87 7.84 -8.47
CA PRO A 36 -2.39 8.31 -9.75
C PRO A 36 -1.46 7.97 -10.93
N VAL A 37 -0.15 7.86 -10.69
CA VAL A 37 0.81 7.47 -11.73
C VAL A 37 0.60 6.02 -12.11
N LEU A 38 0.39 5.13 -11.12
CA LEU A 38 0.07 3.72 -11.36
C LEU A 38 -1.23 3.58 -12.17
N ILE A 39 -2.29 4.32 -11.80
CA ILE A 39 -3.57 4.29 -12.52
C ILE A 39 -3.36 4.69 -14.00
N ASN A 40 -2.61 5.75 -14.23
CA ASN A 40 -2.34 6.22 -15.58
C ASN A 40 -1.54 5.21 -16.41
N ASP A 41 -0.57 4.54 -15.80
CA ASP A 41 0.23 3.52 -16.48
C ASP A 41 -0.62 2.28 -16.78
N LEU A 42 -1.43 1.79 -15.83
CA LEU A 42 -2.35 0.68 -16.07
C LEU A 42 -3.38 0.99 -17.17
N LYS A 43 -3.88 2.24 -17.23
CA LYS A 43 -4.78 2.68 -18.30
C LYS A 43 -4.10 2.68 -19.66
N LYS A 44 -2.84 3.10 -19.76
CA LYS A 44 -2.07 3.09 -21.01
C LYS A 44 -1.84 1.67 -21.54
N GLU A 45 -1.64 0.71 -20.65
CA GLU A 45 -1.49 -0.71 -21.00
C GLU A 45 -2.85 -1.43 -21.20
N GLY A 46 -3.97 -0.73 -21.01
CA GLY A 46 -5.30 -1.33 -21.15
C GLY A 46 -5.68 -2.32 -20.03
N LEU A 47 -4.96 -2.28 -18.91
CA LEU A 47 -5.12 -3.20 -17.77
C LEU A 47 -6.05 -2.66 -16.68
N TRP A 48 -6.56 -1.45 -16.81
CA TRP A 48 -7.42 -0.83 -15.83
C TRP A 48 -8.85 -1.36 -15.92
N SER A 49 -9.26 -2.13 -14.92
CA SER A 49 -10.59 -2.73 -14.79
C SER A 49 -11.01 -2.82 -13.32
N ASP A 50 -12.26 -3.19 -13.07
CA ASP A 50 -12.75 -3.40 -11.70
C ASP A 50 -12.05 -4.60 -11.04
N GLU A 51 -11.75 -5.65 -11.82
CA GLU A 51 -10.97 -6.80 -11.33
C GLU A 51 -9.55 -6.39 -10.92
N MET A 52 -8.93 -5.48 -11.66
CA MET A 52 -7.60 -4.94 -11.30
C MET A 52 -7.66 -4.15 -9.99
N ILE A 53 -8.72 -3.37 -9.78
CA ILE A 53 -8.91 -2.63 -8.52
C ILE A 53 -9.06 -3.60 -7.34
N ASP A 54 -9.79 -4.68 -7.51
CA ASP A 54 -9.97 -5.69 -6.45
C ASP A 54 -8.68 -6.46 -6.16
N GLN A 55 -7.89 -6.78 -7.19
CA GLN A 55 -6.56 -7.35 -7.02
C GLN A 55 -5.61 -6.38 -6.28
N LEU A 56 -5.61 -5.11 -6.64
CA LEU A 56 -4.81 -4.09 -5.94
C LEU A 56 -5.21 -3.97 -4.46
N LYS A 57 -6.50 -4.06 -4.12
CA LYS A 57 -6.96 -4.10 -2.73
C LYS A 57 -6.49 -5.37 -2.02
N TYR A 58 -6.64 -6.53 -2.66
CA TYR A 58 -6.23 -7.82 -2.09
C TYR A 58 -4.74 -7.88 -1.77
N PHE A 59 -3.88 -7.35 -2.66
CA PHE A 59 -2.43 -7.29 -2.48
C PHE A 59 -1.94 -5.99 -1.81
N ASN A 60 -2.81 -5.20 -1.19
CA ASN A 60 -2.47 -3.95 -0.50
C ASN A 60 -1.67 -2.96 -1.37
N GLY A 61 -1.93 -2.94 -2.67
CA GLY A 61 -1.23 -2.07 -3.63
C GLY A 61 0.16 -2.56 -4.05
N GLU A 62 0.57 -3.77 -3.68
CA GLU A 62 1.78 -4.42 -4.19
C GLU A 62 1.46 -5.12 -5.51
N LEU A 63 2.36 -4.98 -6.50
CA LEU A 63 2.12 -5.49 -7.85
C LEU A 63 2.81 -6.83 -8.12
N ALA A 64 3.72 -7.25 -7.27
CA ALA A 64 4.60 -8.39 -7.52
C ALA A 64 3.83 -9.67 -7.85
N ASP A 65 2.79 -9.97 -7.07
CA ASP A 65 2.00 -11.20 -7.16
C ASP A 65 0.74 -11.06 -8.05
N ILE A 66 0.50 -9.89 -8.65
CA ILE A 66 -0.61 -9.69 -9.56
C ILE A 66 -0.24 -10.22 -10.94
N GLU A 67 -1.03 -11.18 -11.43
CA GLU A 67 -0.85 -11.73 -12.78
C GLU A 67 -1.29 -10.73 -13.86
N GLY A 68 -0.66 -10.82 -15.04
CA GLY A 68 -1.00 -9.99 -16.19
C GLY A 68 -0.40 -8.58 -16.19
N ILE A 69 0.24 -8.14 -15.10
CA ILE A 69 0.98 -6.86 -15.08
C ILE A 69 2.38 -7.06 -15.64
N PRO A 70 2.80 -6.24 -16.64
CA PRO A 70 4.15 -6.29 -17.20
C PRO A 70 5.24 -6.02 -16.17
N ASP A 71 6.38 -6.70 -16.29
CA ASP A 71 7.50 -6.60 -15.36
C ASP A 71 8.05 -5.18 -15.20
N HIS A 72 8.02 -4.38 -16.27
CA HIS A 72 8.47 -3.00 -16.20
C HIS A 72 7.58 -2.13 -15.30
N LEU A 73 6.26 -2.39 -15.25
CA LEU A 73 5.35 -1.70 -14.33
C LEU A 73 5.55 -2.20 -12.89
N LYS A 74 5.73 -3.51 -12.70
CA LYS A 74 6.08 -4.08 -11.38
C LYS A 74 7.36 -3.46 -10.86
N ALA A 75 8.39 -3.33 -11.69
CA ALA A 75 9.66 -2.71 -11.29
C ALA A 75 9.53 -1.22 -10.98
N LYS A 76 8.74 -0.48 -11.76
CA LYS A 76 8.54 0.97 -11.62
C LYS A 76 7.79 1.33 -10.34
N HIS A 77 6.78 0.56 -9.98
CA HIS A 77 5.86 0.85 -8.88
C HIS A 77 6.13 0.03 -7.61
N LYS A 78 7.35 -0.46 -7.43
CA LYS A 78 7.76 -1.11 -6.19
C LYS A 78 7.51 -0.21 -4.99
N THR A 79 6.94 -0.79 -3.95
CA THR A 79 6.82 -0.12 -2.66
C THR A 79 8.18 -0.04 -1.96
N VAL A 80 8.28 0.80 -0.96
CA VAL A 80 9.51 0.95 -0.17
C VAL A 80 9.94 -0.36 0.49
N PHE A 81 9.01 -1.24 0.83
CA PHE A 81 9.29 -2.55 1.42
C PHE A 81 9.82 -3.56 0.40
N GLU A 82 9.38 -3.46 -0.86
CA GLU A 82 9.89 -4.30 -1.96
C GLU A 82 11.27 -3.85 -2.46
N VAL A 83 11.57 -2.56 -2.36
CA VAL A 83 12.90 -2.01 -2.70
C VAL A 83 13.95 -2.42 -1.68
N GLY A 84 13.58 -2.48 -0.40
CA GLY A 84 14.47 -2.85 0.70
C GLY A 84 15.31 -1.70 1.24
N TYR A 85 15.73 -1.83 2.49
CA TYR A 85 16.46 -0.77 3.20
C TYR A 85 17.88 -0.55 2.68
N GLU A 86 18.53 -1.58 2.14
CA GLU A 86 19.88 -1.48 1.59
C GLU A 86 19.94 -0.48 0.44
N ALA A 87 19.02 -0.59 -0.51
CA ALA A 87 18.97 0.32 -1.66
C ALA A 87 18.68 1.78 -1.24
N ILE A 88 17.86 1.97 -0.21
CA ILE A 88 17.56 3.31 0.34
C ILE A 88 18.80 3.91 0.99
N ILE A 89 19.52 3.12 1.80
CA ILE A 89 20.76 3.53 2.46
C ILE A 89 21.83 3.86 1.43
N ASP A 90 22.04 3.01 0.43
CA ASP A 90 23.01 3.22 -0.64
C ASP A 90 22.72 4.48 -1.45
N ALA A 91 21.45 4.71 -1.78
CA ALA A 91 21.03 5.93 -2.45
C ALA A 91 21.29 7.18 -1.58
N ALA A 92 21.03 7.10 -0.29
CA ALA A 92 21.31 8.17 0.66
C ALA A 92 22.83 8.41 0.83
N ALA A 93 23.64 7.35 0.90
CA ALA A 93 25.08 7.45 0.97
C ALA A 93 25.69 8.12 -0.26
N ARG A 94 25.18 7.79 -1.46
CA ARG A 94 25.60 8.46 -2.71
C ARG A 94 25.31 9.95 -2.70
N ARG A 95 24.21 10.39 -2.11
CA ARG A 95 23.86 11.81 -1.96
C ARG A 95 24.67 12.50 -0.87
N GLN A 96 24.99 11.79 0.23
CA GLN A 96 25.63 12.38 1.42
C GLN A 96 26.96 13.04 1.11
N LYS A 97 27.75 12.55 0.15
CA LYS A 97 29.02 13.14 -0.24
C LYS A 97 28.91 14.48 -0.95
N TRP A 98 27.71 14.86 -1.40
CA TRP A 98 27.47 16.09 -2.16
C TRP A 98 26.73 17.17 -1.35
N ILE A 99 26.39 16.89 -0.11
CA ILE A 99 25.65 17.79 0.76
C ILE A 99 26.36 17.95 2.11
N ASP A 100 26.38 19.16 2.65
CA ASP A 100 26.97 19.45 3.95
C ASP A 100 26.05 19.05 5.10
N GLN A 101 24.74 19.17 4.91
CA GLN A 101 23.73 18.82 5.88
C GLN A 101 23.53 17.31 6.02
N SER A 102 22.94 16.91 7.12
CA SER A 102 22.41 15.55 7.27
C SER A 102 21.15 15.35 6.45
N GLN A 103 20.80 14.07 6.20
CA GLN A 103 19.57 13.67 5.54
C GLN A 103 18.62 13.05 6.55
N SER A 104 17.32 13.38 6.49
CA SER A 104 16.27 12.72 7.24
C SER A 104 15.89 11.41 6.54
N VAL A 105 16.79 10.42 6.59
CA VAL A 105 16.62 9.12 5.92
C VAL A 105 15.65 8.26 6.72
N ASN A 106 14.47 8.03 6.16
CA ASN A 106 13.53 7.07 6.74
C ASN A 106 13.94 5.66 6.36
N LEU A 107 13.88 4.77 7.35
CA LEU A 107 14.20 3.36 7.19
C LEU A 107 12.92 2.53 7.31
N PHE A 108 12.86 1.45 6.53
CA PHE A 108 11.67 0.63 6.42
C PHE A 108 12.04 -0.85 6.57
N LEU A 109 11.30 -1.54 7.42
CA LEU A 109 11.54 -2.94 7.73
C LEU A 109 10.21 -3.70 7.71
N ALA A 110 9.98 -4.54 6.70
CA ALA A 110 8.73 -5.26 6.54
C ALA A 110 8.44 -6.21 7.72
N LYS A 111 9.46 -6.92 8.17
CA LYS A 111 9.40 -7.81 9.35
C LYS A 111 10.46 -7.36 10.34
N PRO A 112 10.05 -6.81 11.49
CA PRO A 112 11.01 -6.36 12.50
C PRO A 112 11.65 -7.57 13.19
N ASP A 113 12.95 -7.76 12.99
CA ASP A 113 13.78 -8.70 13.71
C ASP A 113 15.12 -8.07 14.07
N MET A 114 15.75 -8.55 15.14
CA MET A 114 16.98 -7.97 15.67
C MET A 114 18.18 -8.07 14.72
N LYS A 115 18.22 -9.12 13.90
CA LYS A 115 19.32 -9.34 12.95
C LYS A 115 19.23 -8.31 11.82
N SER A 116 18.07 -8.16 11.19
CA SER A 116 17.83 -7.19 10.14
C SER A 116 18.00 -5.75 10.66
N LEU A 117 17.50 -5.46 11.86
CA LEU A 117 17.67 -4.17 12.50
C LEU A 117 19.18 -3.83 12.70
N SER A 118 19.93 -4.76 13.27
CA SER A 118 21.37 -4.58 13.48
C SER A 118 22.12 -4.41 12.15
N HIS A 119 21.79 -5.22 11.14
CA HIS A 119 22.40 -5.13 9.82
C HIS A 119 22.11 -3.77 9.16
N MET A 120 20.88 -3.32 9.19
CA MET A 120 20.43 -2.05 8.60
C MET A 120 21.21 -0.85 9.18
N TYR A 121 21.29 -0.74 10.51
CA TYR A 121 22.03 0.37 11.14
C TYR A 121 23.53 0.28 10.95
N ARG A 122 24.11 -0.95 10.94
CA ARG A 122 25.53 -1.14 10.59
C ARG A 122 25.81 -0.73 9.16
N HIS A 123 24.92 -1.09 8.22
CA HIS A 123 25.06 -0.71 6.83
C HIS A 123 25.04 0.82 6.69
N ALA A 124 24.08 1.49 7.33
CA ALA A 124 24.01 2.95 7.35
C ALA A 124 25.27 3.60 7.91
N TRP A 125 25.85 3.04 8.98
CA TRP A 125 27.10 3.51 9.57
C TRP A 125 28.29 3.31 8.63
N HIS A 126 28.46 2.12 8.08
CA HIS A 126 29.61 1.79 7.22
C HIS A 126 29.57 2.54 5.88
N THR A 127 28.40 2.89 5.38
CA THR A 127 28.24 3.66 4.14
C THR A 127 28.40 5.18 4.36
N GLY A 128 28.62 5.62 5.62
CA GLY A 128 28.94 7.00 5.95
C GLY A 128 27.74 7.94 6.05
N LEU A 129 26.56 7.44 6.35
CA LEU A 129 25.41 8.30 6.66
C LEU A 129 25.64 9.06 7.96
N LYS A 130 25.40 10.37 7.96
CA LYS A 130 25.49 11.21 9.16
C LYS A 130 24.34 10.94 10.14
N THR A 131 23.14 10.70 9.60
CA THR A 131 21.92 10.46 10.40
C THR A 131 20.98 9.52 9.69
N THR A 132 20.15 8.86 10.48
CA THR A 132 18.88 8.24 10.07
C THR A 132 17.75 8.97 10.77
N TYR A 133 16.51 8.71 10.37
CA TYR A 133 15.35 9.36 10.96
C TYR A 133 14.34 8.32 11.48
N TYR A 134 13.13 8.25 10.91
CA TYR A 134 12.15 7.27 11.37
C TYR A 134 12.49 5.86 10.92
N LEU A 135 12.27 4.89 11.81
CA LEU A 135 12.13 3.50 11.46
C LEU A 135 10.63 3.18 11.40
N ARG A 136 10.19 2.68 10.25
CA ARG A 136 8.82 2.28 10.01
C ARG A 136 8.75 0.80 9.72
N THR A 137 7.79 0.15 10.35
CA THR A 137 7.50 -1.27 10.09
C THR A 137 6.12 -1.40 9.44
N ARG A 138 5.88 -2.51 8.79
CA ARG A 138 4.55 -2.85 8.31
C ARG A 138 3.66 -3.14 9.53
N GLN A 139 2.41 -2.68 9.50
CA GLN A 139 1.44 -3.00 10.54
C GLN A 139 1.19 -4.52 10.58
N ALA A 140 1.04 -5.07 11.79
CA ALA A 140 0.75 -6.49 11.97
C ALA A 140 -0.69 -6.86 11.56
N SER A 141 -1.60 -5.89 11.50
CA SER A 141 -2.96 -6.08 11.02
C SER A 141 -3.00 -6.02 9.51
N ASP A 142 -3.09 -7.16 8.86
CA ASP A 142 -3.66 -7.23 7.52
C ASP A 142 -5.06 -6.61 7.60
N ILE A 143 -5.40 -5.69 6.68
CA ILE A 143 -6.78 -5.34 6.40
C ILE A 143 -7.48 -6.67 6.17
N GLU A 144 -8.56 -6.94 6.91
CA GLU A 144 -9.24 -8.22 6.83
C GLU A 144 -9.49 -8.58 5.36
N LYS A 145 -8.74 -9.55 4.87
CA LYS A 145 -8.87 -10.08 3.50
C LYS A 145 -10.22 -10.75 3.27
N SER A 146 -11.02 -10.90 4.33
CA SER A 146 -12.33 -11.51 4.34
C SER A 146 -13.37 -10.79 3.47
N THR A 147 -13.20 -9.50 3.17
CA THR A 147 -14.15 -8.75 2.33
C THR A 147 -13.88 -8.90 0.82
N VAL A 148 -12.75 -9.48 0.43
CA VAL A 148 -12.37 -9.70 -0.99
C VAL A 148 -12.29 -11.19 -1.34
N ALA A 149 -12.65 -12.08 -0.41
CA ALA A 149 -12.81 -13.50 -0.73
C ALA A 149 -13.95 -13.63 -1.74
N LYS A 150 -13.54 -13.84 -3.03
CA LYS A 150 -14.40 -14.26 -4.15
C LYS A 150 -15.87 -13.95 -3.89
N SER A 151 -16.34 -12.81 -4.33
CA SER A 151 -17.76 -12.71 -4.63
C SER A 151 -18.02 -13.65 -5.82
N GLU A 152 -18.17 -14.93 -5.54
CA GLU A 152 -19.12 -15.69 -6.33
C GLU A 152 -20.38 -14.85 -6.22
N LYS A 153 -20.71 -14.15 -7.30
CA LYS A 153 -21.99 -13.49 -7.44
C LYS A 153 -23.02 -14.58 -7.17
N LYS A 154 -23.45 -14.71 -5.91
CA LYS A 154 -24.68 -15.41 -5.60
C LYS A 154 -25.74 -14.57 -6.30
N THR A 155 -26.08 -14.95 -7.51
CA THR A 155 -27.26 -14.44 -8.22
C THR A 155 -28.46 -14.94 -7.46
N PHE A 156 -28.87 -14.17 -6.47
CA PHE A 156 -30.17 -14.41 -5.81
C PHE A 156 -31.25 -14.18 -6.86
N THR A 157 -32.10 -15.15 -7.00
CA THR A 157 -33.33 -14.93 -7.78
C THR A 157 -34.15 -13.83 -7.09
N PRO A 158 -34.90 -13.01 -7.84
CA PRO A 158 -35.70 -11.91 -7.27
C PRO A 158 -36.64 -12.38 -6.13
N GLU A 159 -37.08 -13.61 -6.17
CA GLU A 159 -37.91 -14.25 -5.14
C GLU A 159 -37.16 -14.53 -3.83
N GLN A 160 -35.88 -14.96 -3.92
CA GLN A 160 -35.02 -15.16 -2.74
C GLN A 160 -34.64 -13.87 -2.04
N ALA A 161 -34.43 -12.80 -2.80
CA ALA A 161 -34.15 -11.46 -2.24
C ALA A 161 -35.36 -10.86 -1.53
N GLN A 162 -36.58 -11.09 -2.03
CA GLN A 162 -37.83 -10.67 -1.37
C GLN A 162 -38.13 -11.47 -0.10
N ALA A 163 -37.94 -12.78 -0.12
CA ALA A 163 -38.20 -13.66 1.05
C ALA A 163 -37.25 -13.27 2.21
N CYS A 164 -35.98 -13.01 1.93
CA CYS A 164 -34.98 -12.64 2.95
C CYS A 164 -35.32 -11.30 3.64
N SER A 165 -35.78 -10.30 2.90
CA SER A 165 -36.09 -8.98 3.47
C SER A 165 -37.37 -8.97 4.31
N ILE A 166 -38.38 -9.77 3.96
CA ILE A 166 -39.65 -9.83 4.67
C ILE A 166 -39.54 -10.66 5.97
N ASP A 167 -38.83 -11.79 5.92
CA ASP A 167 -38.64 -12.66 7.08
C ASP A 167 -37.78 -12.02 8.17
N ALA A 168 -36.72 -11.28 7.80
CA ALA A 168 -35.88 -10.53 8.74
C ALA A 168 -36.64 -9.35 9.40
N MET A 169 -37.53 -8.69 8.66
CA MET A 169 -38.36 -7.60 9.21
C MET A 169 -39.45 -8.13 10.17
N MET A 170 -40.01 -9.31 9.92
CA MET A 170 -41.12 -9.82 10.74
C MET A 170 -40.68 -10.58 11.98
N ASN A 171 -39.49 -11.20 11.98
CA ASN A 171 -39.03 -12.08 13.06
C ASN A 171 -37.86 -11.57 13.85
N GLY A 172 -37.37 -10.34 13.62
CA GLY A 172 -36.27 -9.74 14.38
C GLY A 172 -34.94 -10.49 14.28
N GLY A 173 -34.75 -11.28 13.23
CA GLY A 173 -33.53 -12.04 12.96
C GLY A 173 -32.55 -11.25 12.10
N GLU A 174 -31.25 -11.43 12.37
CA GLU A 174 -30.19 -10.91 11.51
C GLU A 174 -30.12 -11.69 10.22
N CYS A 175 -30.11 -10.99 9.08
CA CYS A 175 -30.01 -11.61 7.76
C CYS A 175 -28.56 -11.99 7.49
N GLU A 176 -28.24 -13.29 7.40
CA GLU A 176 -26.89 -13.80 7.06
C GLU A 176 -26.33 -13.29 5.70
N ALA A 177 -27.17 -12.74 4.85
CA ALA A 177 -26.75 -12.17 3.57
C ALA A 177 -26.22 -10.72 3.68
N CYS A 178 -26.35 -10.10 4.87
CA CYS A 178 -25.90 -8.74 5.15
C CYS A 178 -24.72 -8.65 6.15
N GLN A 179 -24.10 -9.79 6.48
CA GLN A 179 -22.86 -9.84 7.25
C GLN A 179 -21.64 -9.80 6.34
#